data_33e24e117d6437029390c062cc5e31c2
#
_entry.id   33e24e117d6437029390c062cc5e31c2
#
_cell.length_a   1.000
_cell.length_b   1.000
_cell.length_c   1.000
_cell.angle_alpha   90.00
_cell.angle_beta   90.00
_cell.angle_gamma   90.00
#
_symmetry.space_group_name_H-M   'P 1'
#
loop_
_entity.id
_entity.type
_entity.pdbx_description
1 polymer ?
#
loop_
_entity_poly.entity_id
_entity_poly.type
_entity_poly.pdbx_seq_one_letter_code
_entity_poly.pdbx_strand_id
1 'polypeptide(L)'
;MWSFACGHLLNGFAMLAHLFVPATQPKRIIKALTDPAIIAHIHAIIIDLEDAAADRLPADVRHELDDLLGDLTQTKTTPDIWVRIHGASHGEFCLDCEWIKSHDVISTVVLPKAKSAKQISLTHELTTRPVVAMIESGQGVLNVGSMARASGLMALSYGCLDLLTSLRIGKDTLAGAMMLDKVRCELVLHSQANGLNAPIETIYPNFGDDDGFAKWLTHADDFGFGGCLVIHPRQLGVIQRQRVHDGEIAFAKKVLSYHHTTGQACFAIDGQMVDLPVIDWAKKVLASD
;
A
#
# COMPACT_ATOMS: atom_id res chain seq x y z
N MET A 1 -16.93 10.23 -30.82
CA MET A 1 -17.39 9.84 -29.48
C MET A 1 -16.71 8.54 -29.15
N TRP A 2 -15.57 8.59 -28.50
CA TRP A 2 -14.80 7.41 -28.10
C TRP A 2 -15.40 6.89 -26.80
N SER A 3 -16.02 5.71 -26.83
CA SER A 3 -16.55 5.04 -25.65
C SER A 3 -15.38 4.55 -24.80
N PHE A 4 -15.21 5.11 -23.61
CA PHE A 4 -14.26 4.68 -22.59
C PHE A 4 -14.69 3.34 -21.95
N ALA A 5 -14.71 2.26 -22.75
CA ALA A 5 -14.91 0.90 -22.21
C ALA A 5 -13.56 0.18 -21.95
N CYS A 6 -12.43 0.86 -22.13
CA CYS A 6 -11.09 0.26 -22.05
C CYS A 6 -10.37 0.50 -20.70
N GLY A 7 -10.97 1.21 -19.73
CA GLY A 7 -10.33 1.62 -18.49
C GLY A 7 -10.09 0.49 -17.48
N HIS A 8 -10.85 -0.60 -17.52
CA HIS A 8 -10.77 -1.65 -16.49
C HIS A 8 -9.88 -2.84 -16.86
N LEU A 9 -9.29 -2.86 -18.05
CA LEU A 9 -8.62 -4.06 -18.58
C LEU A 9 -7.14 -4.21 -18.18
N LEU A 10 -6.55 -3.29 -17.46
CA LEU A 10 -5.10 -3.33 -17.22
C LEU A 10 -4.67 -3.67 -15.78
N ASN A 11 -5.56 -3.68 -14.80
CA ASN A 11 -5.20 -3.72 -13.38
C ASN A 11 -5.56 -5.00 -12.62
N GLY A 12 -5.70 -6.14 -13.24
CA GLY A 12 -6.10 -7.42 -12.64
C GLY A 12 -5.28 -7.94 -11.45
N PHE A 13 -4.72 -7.06 -10.61
CA PHE A 13 -4.05 -7.42 -9.38
C PHE A 13 -4.99 -7.21 -8.18
N ALA A 14 -5.14 -8.24 -7.35
CA ALA A 14 -5.80 -8.09 -6.08
C ALA A 14 -5.06 -7.05 -5.22
N MET A 15 -5.74 -5.97 -4.84
CA MET A 15 -5.22 -4.93 -3.95
C MET A 15 -4.74 -5.55 -2.63
N LEU A 16 -3.47 -5.38 -2.26
CA LEU A 16 -2.90 -5.91 -1.04
C LEU A 16 -3.32 -5.06 0.17
N ALA A 17 -3.93 -5.68 1.17
CA ALA A 17 -4.35 -4.98 2.38
C ALA A 17 -3.21 -4.91 3.41
N HIS A 18 -2.95 -3.70 3.94
CA HIS A 18 -1.96 -3.45 4.99
C HIS A 18 -2.71 -2.87 6.20
N LEU A 19 -2.86 -3.68 7.26
CA LEU A 19 -3.70 -3.34 8.41
C LEU A 19 -2.92 -2.57 9.47
N PHE A 20 -3.29 -1.33 9.73
CA PHE A 20 -2.79 -0.56 10.86
C PHE A 20 -3.31 -1.09 12.19
N VAL A 21 -2.40 -1.26 13.14
CA VAL A 21 -2.72 -1.65 14.52
C VAL A 21 -1.93 -0.76 15.47
N PRO A 22 -2.60 -0.01 16.39
CA PRO A 22 -1.89 0.79 17.37
C PRO A 22 -0.91 -0.04 18.21
N ALA A 23 0.31 0.44 18.37
CA ALA A 23 1.34 -0.20 19.19
C ALA A 23 0.90 -0.39 20.66
N THR A 24 0.05 0.52 21.15
CA THR A 24 -0.53 0.49 22.51
C THR A 24 -1.62 -0.56 22.70
N GLN A 25 -1.92 -1.37 21.69
CA GLN A 25 -3.01 -2.36 21.73
C GLN A 25 -2.51 -3.79 21.43
N PRO A 26 -1.69 -4.40 22.34
CA PRO A 26 -1.07 -5.70 22.10
C PRO A 26 -2.08 -6.82 21.79
N LYS A 27 -3.26 -6.80 22.41
CA LYS A 27 -4.33 -7.77 22.11
C LYS A 27 -4.82 -7.70 20.67
N ARG A 28 -4.84 -6.51 20.05
CA ARG A 28 -5.21 -6.36 18.64
C ARG A 28 -4.09 -6.82 17.70
N ILE A 29 -2.85 -6.60 18.09
CA ILE A 29 -1.68 -7.10 17.35
C ILE A 29 -1.72 -8.62 17.31
N ILE A 30 -1.87 -9.27 18.49
CA ILE A 30 -2.00 -10.73 18.59
C ILE A 30 -3.17 -11.22 17.73
N LYS A 31 -4.33 -10.59 17.82
CA LYS A 31 -5.50 -10.98 17.04
C LYS A 31 -5.23 -10.86 15.53
N ALA A 32 -4.59 -9.79 15.07
CA ALA A 32 -4.26 -9.60 13.66
C ALA A 32 -3.27 -10.66 13.15
N LEU A 33 -2.40 -11.18 14.01
CA LEU A 33 -1.40 -12.21 13.70
C LEU A 33 -1.90 -13.65 13.86
N THR A 34 -3.02 -13.87 14.55
CA THR A 34 -3.48 -15.23 14.90
C THR A 34 -4.89 -15.57 14.42
N ASP A 35 -5.72 -14.56 14.08
CA ASP A 35 -7.09 -14.80 13.61
C ASP A 35 -7.09 -15.19 12.11
N PRO A 36 -7.45 -16.46 11.77
CA PRO A 36 -7.45 -16.91 10.39
C PRO A 36 -8.33 -16.06 9.45
N ALA A 37 -9.41 -15.45 9.99
CA ALA A 37 -10.30 -14.59 9.22
C ALA A 37 -9.65 -13.24 8.85
N ILE A 38 -8.60 -12.82 9.56
CA ILE A 38 -7.81 -11.64 9.23
C ILE A 38 -6.62 -12.03 8.36
N ILE A 39 -5.84 -13.03 8.79
CA ILE A 39 -4.61 -13.48 8.13
C ILE A 39 -4.84 -13.79 6.64
N ALA A 40 -5.94 -14.46 6.32
CA ALA A 40 -6.26 -14.83 4.94
C ALA A 40 -6.43 -13.63 3.99
N HIS A 41 -6.52 -12.39 4.50
CA HIS A 41 -6.93 -11.23 3.74
C HIS A 41 -5.99 -10.04 3.84
N ILE A 42 -4.94 -10.14 4.65
CA ILE A 42 -3.93 -9.09 4.78
C ILE A 42 -2.58 -9.57 4.24
N HIS A 43 -1.85 -8.64 3.64
CA HIS A 43 -0.46 -8.85 3.28
C HIS A 43 0.45 -8.59 4.48
N ALA A 44 0.21 -7.51 5.19
CA ALA A 44 0.97 -7.13 6.37
C ALA A 44 0.09 -6.49 7.45
N ILE A 45 0.53 -6.59 8.70
CA ILE A 45 0.13 -5.65 9.74
C ILE A 45 1.14 -4.50 9.79
N ILE A 46 0.67 -3.29 10.11
CA ILE A 46 1.53 -2.13 10.38
C ILE A 46 1.35 -1.75 11.85
N ILE A 47 2.33 -2.08 12.69
CA ILE A 47 2.34 -1.65 14.09
C ILE A 47 2.72 -0.16 14.12
N ASP A 48 1.86 0.64 14.72
CA ASP A 48 1.98 2.11 14.67
C ASP A 48 2.56 2.67 15.95
N LEU A 49 3.83 3.15 15.91
CA LEU A 49 4.53 3.82 17.02
C LEU A 49 4.31 5.34 17.01
N GLU A 50 3.79 5.92 15.94
CA GLU A 50 3.65 7.37 15.77
C GLU A 50 2.35 7.89 16.40
N ASP A 51 1.30 8.10 15.58
CA ASP A 51 0.10 8.81 16.01
C ASP A 51 -0.71 8.01 17.05
N ALA A 52 -0.76 6.70 16.91
CA ALA A 52 -1.57 5.84 17.76
C ALA A 52 -0.93 5.54 19.14
N ALA A 53 0.24 6.09 19.43
CA ALA A 53 0.97 5.94 20.68
C ALA A 53 1.26 7.29 21.37
N ALA A 54 0.69 8.38 20.88
CA ALA A 54 1.03 9.76 21.28
C ALA A 54 0.81 10.09 22.76
N ASP A 55 -0.05 9.34 23.47
CA ASP A 55 -0.37 9.56 24.92
C ASP A 55 0.51 8.73 25.83
N ARG A 56 1.48 7.96 25.33
CA ARG A 56 2.35 7.08 26.08
C ARG A 56 3.83 7.42 25.85
N LEU A 57 4.68 7.06 26.79
CA LEU A 57 6.12 7.17 26.59
C LEU A 57 6.57 6.15 25.52
N PRO A 58 7.23 6.57 24.45
CA PRO A 58 7.63 5.67 23.36
C PRO A 58 8.52 4.50 23.83
N ALA A 59 9.38 4.74 24.84
CA ALA A 59 10.21 3.69 25.43
C ALA A 59 9.38 2.57 26.08
N ASP A 60 8.31 2.91 26.81
CA ASP A 60 7.43 1.93 27.45
C ASP A 60 6.68 1.12 26.40
N VAL A 61 6.23 1.77 25.33
CA VAL A 61 5.54 1.09 24.21
C VAL A 61 6.47 0.09 23.54
N ARG A 62 7.72 0.48 23.23
CA ARG A 62 8.71 -0.45 22.65
C ARG A 62 8.98 -1.62 23.58
N HIS A 63 9.13 -1.38 24.88
CA HIS A 63 9.37 -2.44 25.86
C HIS A 63 8.20 -3.46 25.94
N GLU A 64 6.95 -2.99 25.90
CA GLU A 64 5.79 -3.89 25.85
C GLU A 64 5.75 -4.73 24.56
N LEU A 65 6.27 -4.18 23.46
CA LEU A 65 6.36 -4.92 22.20
C LEU A 65 7.51 -5.92 22.17
N ASP A 66 8.59 -5.72 22.96
CA ASP A 66 9.73 -6.64 23.04
C ASP A 66 9.26 -8.05 23.41
N ASP A 67 8.45 -8.16 24.48
CA ASP A 67 7.91 -9.44 24.95
C ASP A 67 7.01 -10.07 23.88
N LEU A 68 6.18 -9.26 23.22
CA LEU A 68 5.23 -9.74 22.22
C LEU A 68 5.92 -10.22 20.95
N LEU A 69 6.93 -9.48 20.48
CA LEU A 69 7.63 -9.80 19.23
C LEU A 69 8.71 -10.87 19.44
N GLY A 70 9.31 -10.96 20.64
CA GLY A 70 10.32 -11.93 20.97
C GLY A 70 9.83 -13.39 20.90
N ASP A 71 8.55 -13.61 21.19
CA ASP A 71 7.91 -14.93 21.13
C ASP A 71 7.42 -15.32 19.71
N LEU A 72 7.47 -14.38 18.75
CA LEU A 72 6.96 -14.64 17.41
C LEU A 72 8.02 -15.28 16.51
N THR A 73 7.70 -16.43 15.97
CA THR A 73 8.44 -17.02 14.84
C THR A 73 7.62 -16.81 13.56
N GLN A 74 8.22 -16.12 12.59
CA GLN A 74 7.57 -15.96 11.28
C GLN A 74 7.46 -17.33 10.59
N THR A 75 6.24 -17.69 10.19
CA THR A 75 5.97 -18.84 9.34
C THR A 75 5.46 -18.33 7.99
N LYS A 76 5.48 -19.17 6.95
CA LYS A 76 4.93 -18.81 5.62
C LYS A 76 3.44 -18.43 5.63
N THR A 77 2.74 -18.70 6.73
CA THR A 77 1.29 -18.45 6.88
C THR A 77 0.98 -17.22 7.73
N THR A 78 1.97 -16.56 8.32
CA THR A 78 1.78 -15.30 9.06
C THR A 78 1.91 -14.11 8.13
N PRO A 79 1.09 -13.04 8.30
CA PRO A 79 1.28 -11.81 7.56
C PRO A 79 2.61 -11.16 7.93
N ASP A 80 3.16 -10.37 7.02
CA ASP A 80 4.34 -9.58 7.29
C ASP A 80 4.10 -8.59 8.43
N ILE A 81 5.13 -8.36 9.24
CA ILE A 81 5.11 -7.35 10.30
C ILE A 81 5.90 -6.14 9.82
N TRP A 82 5.18 -5.04 9.61
CA TRP A 82 5.73 -3.73 9.32
C TRP A 82 5.56 -2.83 10.54
N VAL A 83 6.42 -1.82 10.66
CA VAL A 83 6.32 -0.84 11.74
C VAL A 83 6.35 0.57 11.19
N ARG A 84 5.35 1.39 11.54
CA ARG A 84 5.40 2.83 11.32
C ARG A 84 6.13 3.47 12.50
N ILE A 85 7.29 4.06 12.21
CA ILE A 85 8.16 4.73 13.19
C ILE A 85 7.81 6.21 13.31
N HIS A 86 8.41 6.90 14.26
CA HIS A 86 8.38 8.37 14.30
C HIS A 86 9.10 8.96 13.08
N GLY A 87 8.61 10.11 12.60
CA GLY A 87 9.21 10.80 11.46
C GLY A 87 10.67 11.20 11.69
N ALA A 88 11.48 11.28 10.62
CA ALA A 88 12.92 11.49 10.68
C ALA A 88 13.39 12.79 11.39
N SER A 89 12.48 13.71 11.68
CA SER A 89 12.76 14.93 12.47
C SER A 89 12.35 14.82 13.95
N HIS A 90 11.79 13.69 14.35
CA HIS A 90 11.36 13.44 15.73
C HIS A 90 12.51 12.91 16.60
N GLY A 91 12.52 13.24 17.90
CA GLY A 91 13.57 12.80 18.83
C GLY A 91 13.68 11.28 18.98
N GLU A 92 12.58 10.55 18.80
CA GLU A 92 12.53 9.08 18.91
C GLU A 92 12.98 8.34 17.65
N PHE A 93 13.19 9.02 16.54
CA PHE A 93 13.50 8.38 15.24
C PHE A 93 14.67 7.40 15.30
N CYS A 94 15.80 7.80 15.88
CA CYS A 94 16.98 6.93 15.98
C CYS A 94 16.73 5.74 16.91
N LEU A 95 16.02 5.95 18.00
CA LEU A 95 15.67 4.89 18.96
C LEU A 95 14.73 3.86 18.36
N ASP A 96 13.75 4.29 17.55
CA ASP A 96 12.89 3.38 16.81
C ASP A 96 13.68 2.57 15.78
N CYS A 97 14.61 3.20 15.06
CA CYS A 97 15.46 2.51 14.09
C CYS A 97 16.35 1.44 14.76
N GLU A 98 16.96 1.76 15.90
CA GLU A 98 17.76 0.80 16.68
C GLU A 98 16.90 -0.35 17.19
N TRP A 99 15.71 -0.05 17.69
CA TRP A 99 14.76 -1.05 18.15
C TRP A 99 14.30 -1.99 17.02
N ILE A 100 13.97 -1.46 15.84
CA ILE A 100 13.64 -2.28 14.67
C ILE A 100 14.78 -3.19 14.27
N LYS A 101 16.02 -2.67 14.28
CA LYS A 101 17.20 -3.45 13.91
C LYS A 101 17.40 -4.67 14.80
N SER A 102 16.98 -4.61 16.07
CA SER A 102 17.08 -5.72 17.03
C SER A 102 15.98 -6.79 16.89
N HIS A 103 14.96 -6.56 16.02
CA HIS A 103 13.81 -7.45 15.84
C HIS A 103 13.74 -8.00 14.41
N ASP A 104 14.28 -9.19 14.17
CA ASP A 104 14.31 -9.80 12.83
C ASP A 104 12.93 -10.15 12.27
N VAL A 105 11.90 -10.25 13.10
CA VAL A 105 10.53 -10.49 12.68
C VAL A 105 9.90 -9.28 11.95
N ILE A 106 10.47 -8.08 12.12
CA ILE A 106 10.02 -6.86 11.42
C ILE A 106 10.64 -6.85 10.03
N SER A 107 9.79 -6.99 9.01
CA SER A 107 10.24 -7.10 7.62
C SER A 107 10.40 -5.75 6.91
N THR A 108 9.65 -4.70 7.32
CA THR A 108 9.59 -3.43 6.60
C THR A 108 9.33 -2.26 7.55
N VAL A 109 9.89 -1.11 7.22
CA VAL A 109 9.67 0.16 7.95
C VAL A 109 8.77 1.08 7.14
N VAL A 110 7.76 1.64 7.79
CA VAL A 110 6.95 2.72 7.24
C VAL A 110 7.45 4.04 7.81
N LEU A 111 8.05 4.88 6.95
CA LEU A 111 8.56 6.20 7.32
C LEU A 111 7.49 7.26 7.05
N PRO A 112 6.84 7.83 8.08
CA PRO A 112 5.86 8.90 7.91
C PRO A 112 6.56 10.23 7.61
N LYS A 113 5.79 11.18 7.11
CA LYS A 113 6.22 12.57 6.90
C LYS A 113 7.53 12.70 6.10
N ALA A 114 7.75 11.77 5.15
CA ALA A 114 8.93 11.75 4.30
C ALA A 114 9.00 13.00 3.40
N LYS A 115 10.19 13.64 3.36
CA LYS A 115 10.41 14.89 2.62
C LYS A 115 11.65 14.86 1.72
N SER A 116 12.52 13.86 1.86
CA SER A 116 13.77 13.79 1.09
C SER A 116 14.29 12.36 0.93
N ALA A 117 15.02 12.10 -0.15
CA ALA A 117 15.73 10.85 -0.37
C ALA A 117 16.70 10.50 0.76
N LYS A 118 17.35 11.52 1.37
CA LYS A 118 18.28 11.32 2.49
C LYS A 118 17.60 10.70 3.71
N GLN A 119 16.37 11.12 4.04
CA GLN A 119 15.62 10.54 5.17
C GLN A 119 15.34 9.05 4.92
N ILE A 120 14.94 8.68 3.71
CA ILE A 120 14.63 7.30 3.32
C ILE A 120 15.90 6.44 3.38
N SER A 121 16.99 6.88 2.75
CA SER A 121 18.26 6.15 2.74
C SER A 121 18.82 5.99 4.15
N LEU A 122 18.74 7.03 4.99
CA LEU A 122 19.17 6.95 6.41
C LEU A 122 18.31 5.93 7.20
N THR A 123 16.99 5.92 7.00
CA THR A 123 16.12 4.92 7.63
C THR A 123 16.53 3.50 7.23
N HIS A 124 16.76 3.27 5.94
CA HIS A 124 17.25 1.99 5.45
C HIS A 124 18.61 1.60 6.04
N GLU A 125 19.57 2.50 6.07
CA GLU A 125 20.90 2.27 6.64
C GLU A 125 20.85 1.89 8.13
N LEU A 126 20.04 2.60 8.91
CA LEU A 126 19.93 2.36 10.35
C LEU A 126 19.18 1.06 10.67
N THR A 127 18.13 0.74 9.93
CA THR A 127 17.27 -0.41 10.22
C THR A 127 17.65 -1.67 9.46
N THR A 128 18.38 -1.55 8.35
CA THR A 128 18.66 -2.62 7.36
C THR A 128 17.40 -3.21 6.72
N ARG A 129 16.26 -2.54 6.85
CA ARG A 129 14.95 -2.98 6.31
C ARG A 129 14.55 -2.15 5.09
N PRO A 130 13.78 -2.71 4.15
CA PRO A 130 13.12 -1.92 3.11
C PRO A 130 12.18 -0.88 3.72
N VAL A 131 12.01 0.24 3.02
CA VAL A 131 11.25 1.40 3.50
C VAL A 131 10.04 1.64 2.61
N VAL A 132 8.87 1.83 3.23
CA VAL A 132 7.71 2.47 2.61
C VAL A 132 7.69 3.93 3.06
N ALA A 133 7.77 4.87 2.13
CA ALA A 133 7.76 6.29 2.45
C ALA A 133 6.34 6.88 2.31
N MET A 134 5.80 7.47 3.40
CA MET A 134 4.52 8.16 3.39
C MET A 134 4.67 9.65 3.12
N ILE A 135 3.99 10.13 2.11
CA ILE A 135 3.98 11.53 1.66
C ILE A 135 2.81 12.26 2.32
N GLU A 136 3.09 13.23 3.18
CA GLU A 136 2.11 13.88 4.05
C GLU A 136 2.21 15.41 4.04
N SER A 137 2.94 15.97 3.07
CA SER A 137 3.13 17.42 2.96
C SER A 137 3.39 17.86 1.53
N GLY A 138 3.11 19.13 1.22
CA GLY A 138 3.42 19.70 -0.10
C GLY A 138 4.92 19.58 -0.46
N GLN A 139 5.83 19.73 0.51
CA GLN A 139 7.26 19.53 0.27
C GLN A 139 7.57 18.06 -0.09
N GLY A 140 6.90 17.11 0.57
CA GLY A 140 7.01 15.68 0.22
C GLY A 140 6.56 15.42 -1.22
N VAL A 141 5.39 15.96 -1.61
CA VAL A 141 4.88 15.81 -2.99
C VAL A 141 5.86 16.36 -4.02
N LEU A 142 6.40 17.57 -3.81
CA LEU A 142 7.37 18.18 -4.74
C LEU A 142 8.68 17.38 -4.84
N ASN A 143 9.03 16.60 -3.85
CA ASN A 143 10.28 15.84 -3.80
C ASN A 143 10.11 14.35 -4.18
N VAL A 144 8.91 13.87 -4.55
CA VAL A 144 8.63 12.47 -4.88
C VAL A 144 9.64 11.93 -5.90
N GLY A 145 9.92 12.69 -6.96
CA GLY A 145 10.86 12.27 -8.01
C GLY A 145 12.29 12.04 -7.51
N SER A 146 12.76 12.77 -6.49
CA SER A 146 14.06 12.52 -5.87
C SER A 146 14.00 11.36 -4.89
N MET A 147 12.91 11.25 -4.11
CA MET A 147 12.69 10.20 -3.13
C MET A 147 12.56 8.84 -3.77
N ALA A 148 11.93 8.74 -4.95
CA ALA A 148 11.77 7.49 -5.68
C ALA A 148 13.10 6.83 -6.08
N ARG A 149 14.22 7.58 -6.04
CA ARG A 149 15.57 7.07 -6.29
C ARG A 149 16.38 6.75 -5.04
N ALA A 150 15.76 6.86 -3.86
CA ALA A 150 16.44 6.62 -2.59
C ALA A 150 16.80 5.15 -2.42
N SER A 151 17.99 4.89 -1.86
CA SER A 151 18.40 3.54 -1.48
C SER A 151 17.45 2.98 -0.42
N GLY A 152 17.05 1.72 -0.60
CA GLY A 152 16.18 1.01 0.33
C GLY A 152 14.69 1.35 0.21
N LEU A 153 14.27 2.28 -0.65
CA LEU A 153 12.85 2.52 -0.89
C LEU A 153 12.22 1.35 -1.62
N MET A 154 11.18 0.76 -1.02
CA MET A 154 10.41 -0.34 -1.59
C MET A 154 9.16 0.16 -2.30
N ALA A 155 8.39 1.04 -1.66
CA ALA A 155 7.14 1.58 -2.17
C ALA A 155 6.87 2.99 -1.64
N LEU A 156 6.02 3.71 -2.35
CA LEU A 156 5.49 5.00 -1.95
C LEU A 156 4.05 4.84 -1.43
N SER A 157 3.69 5.64 -0.45
CA SER A 157 2.33 5.82 0.04
C SER A 157 2.10 7.29 0.39
N TYR A 158 0.91 7.64 0.82
CA TYR A 158 0.61 8.99 1.29
C TYR A 158 -0.42 8.99 2.42
N GLY A 159 -0.38 10.02 3.28
CA GLY A 159 -1.38 10.26 4.32
C GLY A 159 -2.32 11.37 3.89
N CYS A 160 -3.54 11.03 3.44
CA CYS A 160 -4.48 12.01 2.86
C CYS A 160 -4.90 13.10 3.85
N LEU A 161 -5.10 12.76 5.13
CA LEU A 161 -5.57 13.71 6.14
C LEU A 161 -4.50 14.75 6.46
N ASP A 162 -3.27 14.31 6.75
CA ASP A 162 -2.15 15.19 7.07
C ASP A 162 -1.75 16.04 5.87
N LEU A 163 -1.74 15.45 4.67
CA LEU A 163 -1.43 16.17 3.44
C LEU A 163 -2.44 17.30 3.21
N LEU A 164 -3.73 17.02 3.22
CA LEU A 164 -4.77 18.04 2.99
C LEU A 164 -4.75 19.10 4.09
N THR A 165 -4.53 18.71 5.35
CA THR A 165 -4.36 19.63 6.47
C THR A 165 -3.17 20.55 6.27
N SER A 166 -2.01 20.01 5.87
CA SER A 166 -0.79 20.76 5.61
C SER A 166 -0.96 21.78 4.48
N LEU A 167 -1.81 21.46 3.51
CA LEU A 167 -2.14 22.32 2.37
C LEU A 167 -3.32 23.25 2.61
N ARG A 168 -4.01 23.13 3.77
CA ARG A 168 -5.24 23.86 4.12
C ARG A 168 -6.38 23.64 3.11
N ILE A 169 -6.48 22.42 2.59
CA ILE A 169 -7.52 22.01 1.64
C ILE A 169 -8.55 21.14 2.36
N GLY A 170 -9.85 21.44 2.15
CA GLY A 170 -10.94 20.63 2.72
C GLY A 170 -10.99 19.22 2.11
N LYS A 171 -11.06 18.18 2.94
CA LYS A 171 -11.04 16.77 2.51
C LYS A 171 -12.23 16.38 1.63
N ASP A 172 -13.42 16.91 1.92
CA ASP A 172 -14.68 16.57 1.23
C ASP A 172 -15.02 17.60 0.12
N THR A 173 -14.00 18.19 -0.49
CA THR A 173 -14.14 19.17 -1.57
C THR A 173 -13.62 18.64 -2.89
N LEU A 174 -14.11 19.20 -4.01
CA LEU A 174 -13.56 18.89 -5.33
C LEU A 174 -12.05 19.21 -5.41
N ALA A 175 -11.62 20.32 -4.80
CA ALA A 175 -10.19 20.67 -4.75
C ALA A 175 -9.36 19.62 -3.98
N GLY A 176 -9.92 19.08 -2.88
CA GLY A 176 -9.31 17.97 -2.14
C GLY A 176 -9.15 16.73 -3.00
N ALA A 177 -10.22 16.31 -3.69
CA ALA A 177 -10.19 15.16 -4.59
C ALA A 177 -9.15 15.36 -5.71
N MET A 178 -9.16 16.51 -6.39
CA MET A 178 -8.17 16.82 -7.44
C MET A 178 -6.73 16.83 -6.93
N MET A 179 -6.49 17.30 -5.70
CA MET A 179 -5.16 17.29 -5.11
C MET A 179 -4.69 15.86 -4.83
N LEU A 180 -5.57 15.00 -4.27
CA LEU A 180 -5.24 13.59 -4.03
C LEU A 180 -4.98 12.84 -5.34
N ASP A 181 -5.76 13.11 -6.41
CA ASP A 181 -5.53 12.51 -7.72
C ASP A 181 -4.19 12.93 -8.33
N LYS A 182 -3.82 14.21 -8.16
CA LYS A 182 -2.47 14.66 -8.55
C LYS A 182 -1.39 13.88 -7.80
N VAL A 183 -1.55 13.66 -6.51
CA VAL A 183 -0.58 12.87 -5.72
C VAL A 183 -0.54 11.42 -6.21
N ARG A 184 -1.68 10.79 -6.47
CA ARG A 184 -1.74 9.44 -7.05
C ARG A 184 -0.94 9.35 -8.35
N CYS A 185 -1.14 10.31 -9.28
CA CYS A 185 -0.37 10.37 -10.53
C CYS A 185 1.14 10.43 -10.27
N GLU A 186 1.60 11.32 -9.37
CA GLU A 186 3.03 11.46 -9.06
C GLU A 186 3.60 10.15 -8.49
N LEU A 187 2.89 9.51 -7.54
CA LEU A 187 3.35 8.27 -6.93
C LEU A 187 3.47 7.14 -7.96
N VAL A 188 2.45 6.95 -8.82
CA VAL A 188 2.46 5.90 -9.83
C VAL A 188 3.56 6.11 -10.86
N LEU A 189 3.67 7.33 -11.42
CA LEU A 189 4.68 7.65 -12.45
C LEU A 189 6.10 7.44 -11.91
N HIS A 190 6.37 7.93 -10.69
CA HIS A 190 7.70 7.81 -10.11
C HIS A 190 8.02 6.41 -9.61
N SER A 191 7.03 5.66 -9.13
CA SER A 191 7.22 4.25 -8.75
C SER A 191 7.58 3.41 -9.97
N GLN A 192 6.80 3.53 -11.05
CA GLN A 192 7.03 2.77 -12.28
C GLN A 192 8.36 3.13 -12.94
N ALA A 193 8.69 4.43 -13.05
CA ALA A 193 9.92 4.90 -13.69
C ALA A 193 11.20 4.48 -12.93
N ASN A 194 11.12 4.15 -11.65
CA ASN A 194 12.26 3.74 -10.82
C ASN A 194 12.22 2.26 -10.39
N GLY A 195 11.29 1.47 -10.93
CA GLY A 195 11.20 0.03 -10.63
C GLY A 195 10.80 -0.30 -9.19
N LEU A 196 10.09 0.62 -8.53
CA LEU A 196 9.53 0.38 -7.20
C LEU A 196 8.29 -0.52 -7.29
N ASN A 197 7.88 -1.09 -6.17
CA ASN A 197 6.57 -1.72 -6.07
C ASN A 197 5.47 -0.68 -6.37
N ALA A 198 4.30 -1.16 -6.84
CA ALA A 198 3.14 -0.31 -7.02
C ALA A 198 2.82 0.45 -5.72
N PRO A 199 2.39 1.72 -5.79
CA PRO A 199 2.11 2.52 -4.61
C PRO A 199 1.00 1.91 -3.75
N ILE A 200 1.02 2.27 -2.46
CA ILE A 200 0.01 1.84 -1.48
C ILE A 200 -0.94 3.00 -1.23
N GLU A 201 -2.24 2.78 -1.49
CA GLU A 201 -3.30 3.77 -1.29
C GLU A 201 -3.47 4.10 0.19
N THR A 202 -3.78 5.36 0.48
CA THR A 202 -4.00 5.86 1.84
C THR A 202 -5.24 5.23 2.50
N ILE A 203 -5.43 5.49 3.79
CA ILE A 203 -6.61 5.03 4.54
C ILE A 203 -7.92 5.63 4.00
N TYR A 204 -9.01 4.86 4.10
CA TYR A 204 -10.38 5.38 4.01
C TYR A 204 -10.93 5.56 5.43
N PRO A 205 -11.10 6.81 5.91
CA PRO A 205 -11.36 7.05 7.33
C PRO A 205 -12.71 6.54 7.82
N ASN A 206 -13.74 6.51 6.93
CA ASN A 206 -15.07 6.04 7.31
C ASN A 206 -15.20 4.53 7.12
N PHE A 207 -14.66 3.74 8.05
CA PHE A 207 -14.71 2.27 8.00
C PHE A 207 -16.13 1.67 8.13
N GLY A 208 -17.15 2.51 8.39
CA GLY A 208 -18.57 2.11 8.39
C GLY A 208 -19.24 2.18 7.02
N ASP A 209 -18.63 2.82 6.04
CA ASP A 209 -19.14 3.05 4.69
C ASP A 209 -18.50 2.09 3.69
N ASP A 210 -19.08 0.90 3.56
CA ASP A 210 -18.56 -0.14 2.66
C ASP A 210 -18.63 0.30 1.18
N ASP A 211 -19.69 1.00 0.75
CA ASP A 211 -19.88 1.41 -0.64
C ASP A 211 -18.92 2.55 -1.03
N GLY A 212 -18.71 3.51 -0.13
CA GLY A 212 -17.71 4.56 -0.33
C GLY A 212 -16.30 3.99 -0.39
N PHE A 213 -15.97 3.05 0.49
CA PHE A 213 -14.68 2.38 0.47
C PHE A 213 -14.47 1.55 -0.81
N ALA A 214 -15.51 0.84 -1.29
CA ALA A 214 -15.44 0.11 -2.54
C ALA A 214 -15.12 1.02 -3.73
N LYS A 215 -15.79 2.18 -3.83
CA LYS A 215 -15.49 3.19 -4.86
C LYS A 215 -14.08 3.77 -4.74
N TRP A 216 -13.63 4.00 -3.50
CA TRP A 216 -12.27 4.46 -3.22
C TRP A 216 -11.20 3.46 -3.71
N LEU A 217 -11.41 2.18 -3.46
CA LEU A 217 -10.52 1.11 -3.92
C LEU A 217 -10.50 0.98 -5.45
N THR A 218 -11.69 1.00 -6.09
CA THR A 218 -11.77 0.99 -7.56
C THR A 218 -11.00 2.16 -8.16
N HIS A 219 -11.15 3.35 -7.58
CA HIS A 219 -10.45 4.54 -8.06
C HIS A 219 -8.92 4.41 -7.90
N ALA A 220 -8.45 3.85 -6.79
CA ALA A 220 -7.02 3.59 -6.58
C ALA A 220 -6.47 2.54 -7.55
N ASP A 221 -7.24 1.47 -7.80
CA ASP A 221 -6.90 0.44 -8.78
C ASP A 221 -6.81 1.02 -10.19
N ASP A 222 -7.78 1.85 -10.60
CA ASP A 222 -7.77 2.56 -11.88
C ASP A 222 -6.51 3.44 -12.06
N PHE A 223 -5.92 3.94 -10.96
CA PHE A 223 -4.64 4.65 -10.98
C PHE A 223 -3.43 3.73 -11.03
N GLY A 224 -3.55 2.44 -10.77
CA GLY A 224 -2.44 1.49 -10.77
C GLY A 224 -1.79 1.29 -9.40
N PHE A 225 -2.52 1.50 -8.31
CA PHE A 225 -2.08 1.16 -6.95
C PHE A 225 -2.14 -0.35 -6.73
N GLY A 226 -1.15 -0.92 -6.03
CA GLY A 226 -1.05 -2.34 -5.76
C GLY A 226 -1.47 -2.76 -4.36
N GLY A 227 -1.76 -1.80 -3.48
CA GLY A 227 -2.17 -2.05 -2.11
C GLY A 227 -2.95 -0.89 -1.52
N CYS A 228 -3.54 -1.11 -0.34
CA CYS A 228 -4.21 -0.07 0.43
C CYS A 228 -3.95 -0.21 1.93
N LEU A 229 -3.92 0.93 2.60
CA LEU A 229 -3.87 1.01 4.05
C LEU A 229 -5.28 0.85 4.61
N VAL A 230 -5.47 -0.06 5.56
CA VAL A 230 -6.75 -0.29 6.23
C VAL A 230 -6.61 -0.10 7.74
N ILE A 231 -7.65 0.41 8.38
CA ILE A 231 -7.67 0.76 9.81
C ILE A 231 -8.66 -0.08 10.62
N HIS A 232 -9.45 -0.92 9.94
CA HIS A 232 -10.43 -1.76 10.60
C HIS A 232 -10.64 -3.08 9.84
N PRO A 233 -10.74 -4.24 10.52
CA PRO A 233 -10.95 -5.54 9.88
C PRO A 233 -12.20 -5.64 8.98
N ARG A 234 -13.25 -4.85 9.24
CA ARG A 234 -14.44 -4.78 8.37
C ARG A 234 -14.09 -4.43 6.92
N GLN A 235 -13.09 -3.56 6.71
CA GLN A 235 -12.65 -3.15 5.39
C GLN A 235 -12.09 -4.32 4.55
N LEU A 236 -11.56 -5.36 5.20
CA LEU A 236 -11.03 -6.55 4.52
C LEU A 236 -12.11 -7.28 3.70
N GLY A 237 -13.34 -7.36 4.23
CA GLY A 237 -14.46 -7.97 3.51
C GLY A 237 -14.86 -7.20 2.24
N VAL A 238 -14.60 -5.89 2.19
CA VAL A 238 -14.85 -5.08 0.98
C VAL A 238 -13.78 -5.38 -0.07
N ILE A 239 -12.49 -5.42 0.33
CA ILE A 239 -11.37 -5.73 -0.56
C ILE A 239 -11.55 -7.10 -1.22
N GLN A 240 -11.99 -8.11 -0.46
CA GLN A 240 -12.29 -9.43 -1.00
C GLN A 240 -13.34 -9.44 -2.11
N ARG A 241 -14.41 -8.66 -1.93
CA ARG A 241 -15.49 -8.58 -2.92
C ARG A 241 -15.08 -7.90 -4.22
N GLN A 242 -13.99 -7.13 -4.19
CA GLN A 242 -13.43 -6.44 -5.36
C GLN A 242 -12.33 -7.23 -6.08
N ARG A 243 -11.94 -8.40 -5.54
CA ARG A 243 -10.97 -9.26 -6.24
C ARG A 243 -11.55 -9.68 -7.57
N VAL A 244 -10.72 -9.54 -8.58
CA VAL A 244 -10.88 -9.87 -10.02
C VAL A 244 -12.30 -10.27 -10.43
N HIS A 245 -12.96 -9.40 -11.19
CA HIS A 245 -14.28 -9.72 -11.74
C HIS A 245 -14.20 -10.94 -12.65
N ASP A 246 -15.15 -11.89 -12.51
CA ASP A 246 -15.26 -13.09 -13.36
C ASP A 246 -15.14 -12.77 -14.86
N GLY A 247 -15.57 -11.58 -15.27
CA GLY A 247 -15.46 -11.07 -16.62
C GLY A 247 -14.03 -10.85 -17.10
N GLU A 248 -13.14 -10.36 -16.23
CA GLU A 248 -11.73 -10.13 -16.56
C GLU A 248 -10.96 -11.43 -16.69
N ILE A 249 -11.20 -12.38 -15.78
CA ILE A 249 -10.66 -13.75 -15.89
C ILE A 249 -11.13 -14.41 -17.18
N ALA A 250 -12.42 -14.31 -17.50
CA ALA A 250 -12.97 -14.88 -18.72
C ALA A 250 -12.36 -14.26 -19.99
N PHE A 251 -12.17 -12.93 -20.00
CA PHE A 251 -11.51 -12.24 -21.10
C PHE A 251 -10.03 -12.60 -21.20
N ALA A 252 -9.29 -12.62 -20.08
CA ALA A 252 -7.89 -13.04 -20.06
C ALA A 252 -7.70 -14.47 -20.58
N LYS A 253 -8.58 -15.40 -20.21
CA LYS A 253 -8.60 -16.77 -20.76
C LYS A 253 -8.80 -16.79 -22.27
N LYS A 254 -9.73 -15.98 -22.79
CA LYS A 254 -9.96 -15.87 -24.26
C LYS A 254 -8.72 -15.32 -24.97
N VAL A 255 -8.10 -14.26 -24.44
CA VAL A 255 -6.90 -13.63 -25.00
C VAL A 255 -5.76 -14.64 -25.11
N LEU A 256 -5.43 -15.34 -24.01
CA LEU A 256 -4.33 -16.31 -24.03
C LEU A 256 -4.64 -17.54 -24.89
N SER A 257 -5.87 -18.03 -24.84
CA SER A 257 -6.30 -19.16 -25.69
C SER A 257 -6.12 -18.82 -27.19
N TYR A 258 -6.56 -17.65 -27.62
CA TYR A 258 -6.42 -17.21 -29.01
C TYR A 258 -4.94 -17.01 -29.38
N HIS A 259 -4.18 -16.32 -28.54
CA HIS A 259 -2.75 -16.11 -28.75
C HIS A 259 -1.98 -17.43 -28.88
N HIS A 260 -2.23 -18.40 -27.98
CA HIS A 260 -1.60 -19.72 -28.02
C HIS A 260 -1.97 -20.52 -29.28
N THR A 261 -3.23 -20.41 -29.76
CA THR A 261 -3.71 -21.19 -30.92
C THR A 261 -3.18 -20.60 -32.22
N THR A 262 -3.08 -19.28 -32.33
CA THR A 262 -2.77 -18.60 -33.62
C THR A 262 -1.33 -18.07 -33.70
N GLY A 263 -0.63 -17.89 -32.58
CA GLY A 263 0.67 -17.24 -32.51
C GLY A 263 0.65 -15.74 -32.83
N GLN A 264 -0.54 -15.14 -33.03
CA GLN A 264 -0.67 -13.73 -33.37
C GLN A 264 -0.40 -12.84 -32.16
N ALA A 265 0.35 -11.75 -32.34
CA ALA A 265 0.63 -10.75 -31.30
C ALA A 265 -0.30 -9.52 -31.39
N CYS A 266 -1.14 -9.45 -32.43
CA CYS A 266 -2.15 -8.40 -32.58
C CYS A 266 -3.40 -9.00 -33.26
N PHE A 267 -4.54 -8.90 -32.59
CA PHE A 267 -5.83 -9.48 -33.03
C PHE A 267 -6.99 -8.76 -32.35
N ALA A 268 -8.23 -9.22 -32.60
CA ALA A 268 -9.41 -8.67 -31.93
C ALA A 268 -10.20 -9.79 -31.25
N ILE A 269 -10.68 -9.53 -30.03
CA ILE A 269 -11.62 -10.39 -29.27
C ILE A 269 -12.79 -9.54 -28.80
N ASP A 270 -14.01 -10.01 -29.06
CA ASP A 270 -15.25 -9.34 -28.66
C ASP A 270 -15.29 -7.84 -29.10
N GLY A 271 -14.67 -7.53 -30.25
CA GLY A 271 -14.60 -6.16 -30.79
C GLY A 271 -13.51 -5.28 -30.18
N GLN A 272 -12.67 -5.82 -29.29
CA GLN A 272 -11.56 -5.10 -28.66
C GLN A 272 -10.22 -5.50 -29.32
N MET A 273 -9.35 -4.52 -29.54
CA MET A 273 -7.99 -4.78 -30.02
C MET A 273 -7.16 -5.40 -28.88
N VAL A 274 -6.47 -6.47 -29.20
CA VAL A 274 -5.51 -7.15 -28.32
C VAL A 274 -4.14 -7.06 -28.97
N ASP A 275 -3.18 -6.56 -28.22
CA ASP A 275 -1.76 -6.47 -28.57
C ASP A 275 -0.88 -7.03 -27.44
N LEU A 276 0.44 -6.91 -27.55
CA LEU A 276 1.38 -7.43 -26.55
C LEU A 276 1.09 -6.94 -25.11
N PRO A 277 0.82 -5.67 -24.84
CA PRO A 277 0.41 -5.20 -23.53
C PRO A 277 -0.80 -5.92 -22.95
N VAL A 278 -1.84 -6.16 -23.76
CA VAL A 278 -3.05 -6.89 -23.34
C VAL A 278 -2.77 -8.37 -23.10
N ILE A 279 -1.90 -8.97 -23.90
CA ILE A 279 -1.46 -10.37 -23.72
C ILE A 279 -0.68 -10.50 -22.40
N ASP A 280 0.22 -9.55 -22.10
CA ASP A 280 1.00 -9.56 -20.86
C ASP A 280 0.13 -9.28 -19.62
N TRP A 281 -0.87 -8.41 -19.76
CA TRP A 281 -1.91 -8.24 -18.73
C TRP A 281 -2.68 -9.56 -18.49
N ALA A 282 -3.13 -10.24 -19.55
CA ALA A 282 -3.87 -11.51 -19.42
C ALA A 282 -3.05 -12.60 -18.71
N LYS A 283 -1.73 -12.66 -18.96
CA LYS A 283 -0.82 -13.58 -18.24
C LYS A 283 -0.78 -13.27 -16.75
N LYS A 284 -0.71 -11.99 -16.40
CA LYS A 284 -0.65 -11.54 -15.01
C LYS A 284 -1.96 -11.82 -14.28
N VAL A 285 -3.11 -11.53 -14.87
CA VAL A 285 -4.45 -11.82 -14.33
C VAL A 285 -4.57 -13.31 -13.97
N LEU A 286 -4.20 -14.20 -14.88
CA LEU A 286 -4.32 -15.64 -14.64
C LEU A 286 -3.21 -16.23 -13.75
N ALA A 287 -2.14 -15.51 -13.48
CA ALA A 287 -1.13 -15.91 -12.49
C ALA A 287 -1.54 -15.54 -11.07
N SER A 288 -2.54 -14.65 -10.90
CA SER A 288 -3.05 -14.16 -9.62
C SER A 288 -4.36 -14.84 -9.18
N ASP A 289 -4.95 -15.67 -10.07
CA ASP A 289 -6.13 -16.52 -9.85
C ASP A 289 -5.68 -17.89 -9.28
#